data_dfa2fec4c202ff479277ce3e31a2d7ae
#
_entry.id   dfa2fec4c202ff479277ce3e31a2d7ae
#
_cell.length_a   1.000
_cell.length_b   1.000
_cell.length_c   1.000
_cell.angle_alpha   90.00
_cell.angle_beta   90.00
_cell.angle_gamma   90.00
#
_symmetry.space_group_name_H-M   'P 1'
#
loop_
_entity.id
_entity.type
_entity.pdbx_description
1 polymer ?
#
loop_
_entity_poly.entity_id
_entity_poly.type
_entity_poly.pdbx_seq_one_letter_code
_entity_poly.pdbx_strand_id
1 'polypeptide(L)' 'MIKNMSNIDRGIRVVVAAVFVYLYVSSIVSGVLGFLLMVLALVFLATSTIAFCP' A
#
# COMPACT_ATOMS: atom_id res chain seq x y z
N MET A 1 14.26 -14.18 12.30
CA MET A 1 12.97 -13.73 12.83
C MET A 1 12.64 -12.34 12.35
N ILE A 2 13.46 -11.41 12.75
CA ILE A 2 13.22 -10.01 12.39
C ILE A 2 13.19 -9.81 10.90
N LYS A 3 14.07 -10.49 10.19
CA LYS A 3 14.10 -10.40 8.74
C LYS A 3 12.80 -10.89 8.12
N ASN A 4 12.30 -12.01 8.65
CA ASN A 4 11.06 -12.56 8.14
C ASN A 4 9.91 -11.61 8.37
N MET A 5 9.89 -11.00 9.54
CA MET A 5 8.85 -10.04 9.86
C MET A 5 8.92 -8.84 8.91
N SER A 6 10.14 -8.41 8.63
CA SER A 6 10.33 -7.30 7.71
C SER A 6 9.77 -7.61 6.34
N ASN A 7 10.04 -8.81 5.83
CA ASN A 7 9.52 -9.22 4.54
C ASN A 7 8.01 -9.32 4.55
N ILE A 8 7.48 -9.88 5.62
CA ILE A 8 6.04 -10.02 5.74
C ILE A 8 5.38 -8.65 5.81
N ASP A 9 5.98 -7.75 6.56
CA ASP A 9 5.45 -6.41 6.68
C ASP A 9 5.36 -5.72 5.31
N ARG A 10 6.43 -5.80 4.54
CA ARG A 10 6.42 -5.21 3.22
C ARG A 10 5.39 -5.86 2.31
N GLY A 11 5.28 -7.18 2.41
CA GLY A 11 4.28 -7.90 1.64
C GLY A 11 2.88 -7.43 1.98
N ILE A 12 2.60 -7.28 3.26
CA ILE A 12 1.30 -6.82 3.70
C ILE A 12 1.03 -5.42 3.16
N ARG A 13 2.01 -4.55 3.22
CA ARG A 13 1.84 -3.18 2.73
C ARG A 13 1.55 -3.14 1.25
N VAL A 14 2.25 -3.96 0.48
CA VAL A 14 2.03 -4.01 -0.96
C VAL A 14 0.63 -4.53 -1.25
N VAL A 15 0.20 -5.57 -0.54
CA VAL A 15 -1.13 -6.12 -0.74
C VAL A 15 -2.20 -5.09 -0.39
N VAL A 16 -2.02 -4.39 0.73
CA VAL A 16 -2.97 -3.37 1.16
C VAL A 16 -3.05 -2.26 0.12
N ALA A 17 -1.90 -1.82 -0.38
CA ALA A 17 -1.86 -0.78 -1.39
C ALA A 17 -2.60 -1.23 -2.65
N ALA A 18 -2.39 -2.47 -3.05
CA ALA A 18 -3.05 -3.01 -4.24
C ALA A 18 -4.57 -3.04 -4.03
N VAL A 19 -5.01 -3.43 -2.85
CA VAL A 19 -6.43 -3.45 -2.53
C VAL A 19 -7.01 -2.04 -2.60
N PHE A 20 -6.30 -1.07 -2.05
CA PHE A 20 -6.76 0.31 -2.09
C PHE A 20 -6.91 0.80 -3.51
N VAL A 21 -5.93 0.52 -4.35
CA VAL A 21 -5.99 0.92 -5.75
C VAL A 21 -7.16 0.23 -6.45
N TYR A 22 -7.34 -1.04 -6.15
CA TYR A 22 -8.44 -1.79 -6.75
C TYR A 22 -9.79 -1.19 -6.37
N LEU A 23 -9.96 -0.85 -5.12
CA LEU A 23 -11.21 -0.25 -4.66
C LEU A 23 -11.48 1.07 -5.38
N TYR A 24 -10.44 1.85 -5.58
CA TYR A 24 -10.59 3.13 -6.25
C TYR A 24 -10.97 2.95 -7.71
N VAL A 25 -10.28 2.04 -8.39
CA VAL A 25 -10.52 1.80 -9.81
C VAL A 25 -11.91 1.21 -10.03
N SER A 26 -12.36 0.38 -9.10
CA SER A 26 -13.68 -0.24 -9.21
C SER A 26 -14.81 0.70 -8.85
N SER A 27 -14.47 1.92 -8.46
CA SER A 27 -15.48 2.92 -8.10
C SER A 27 -16.24 2.56 -6.83
N ILE A 28 -15.69 1.63 -6.04
CA ILE A 28 -16.29 1.31 -4.76
C ILE A 28 -16.14 2.50 -3.82
N VAL A 29 -14.98 3.16 -3.89
CA VAL A 29 -14.76 4.39 -3.16
C VAL A 29 -14.49 5.48 -4.18
N SER A 30 -14.91 6.69 -3.87
CA SER A 30 -14.73 7.81 -4.78
C SER A 30 -14.70 9.11 -4.00
N GLY A 31 -14.42 10.19 -4.71
CA GLY A 31 -14.35 11.49 -4.08
C GLY A 31 -13.18 11.59 -3.14
N VAL A 32 -13.40 12.26 -2.02
CA VAL A 32 -12.34 12.50 -1.04
C VAL A 32 -11.80 11.18 -0.49
N LEU A 33 -12.70 10.24 -0.23
CA LEU A 33 -12.29 8.96 0.32
C LEU A 33 -11.36 8.23 -0.63
N GLY A 34 -11.71 8.20 -1.92
CA GLY A 34 -10.85 7.56 -2.91
C GLY A 34 -9.50 8.24 -3.01
N PHE A 35 -9.51 9.57 -2.95
CA PHE A 35 -8.27 10.32 -3.02
C PHE A 35 -7.36 9.97 -1.84
N LEU A 36 -7.93 9.91 -0.64
CA LEU A 36 -7.17 9.56 0.55
C LEU A 36 -6.57 8.17 0.44
N LEU A 37 -7.35 7.22 -0.06
CA LEU A 37 -6.85 5.86 -0.22
C LEU A 37 -5.71 5.79 -1.22
N MET A 38 -5.81 6.57 -2.29
CA MET A 38 -4.74 6.60 -3.28
C MET A 38 -3.45 7.16 -2.69
N VAL A 39 -3.56 8.22 -1.89
CA VAL A 39 -2.40 8.80 -1.25
C VAL A 39 -1.77 7.79 -0.30
N LEU A 40 -2.58 7.10 0.47
CA LEU A 40 -2.08 6.08 1.39
C LEU A 40 -1.39 4.95 0.64
N ALA A 41 -1.98 4.53 -0.48
CA ALA A 41 -1.38 3.47 -1.28
C ALA A 41 -0.02 3.89 -1.80
N LEU A 42 0.09 5.11 -2.27
CA LEU A 42 1.36 5.63 -2.77
C LEU A 42 2.40 5.67 -1.66
N VAL A 43 2.00 6.14 -0.49
CA VAL A 43 2.91 6.20 0.65
C VAL A 43 3.38 4.81 1.02
N PHE A 44 2.46 3.85 1.07
CA PHE A 44 2.82 2.49 1.42
C PHE A 44 3.79 1.88 0.42
N LEU A 45 3.53 2.10 -0.87
CA LEU A 45 4.41 1.58 -1.90
C LEU A 45 5.78 2.22 -1.83
N ALA A 46 5.81 3.54 -1.63
CA ALA A 46 7.07 4.25 -1.55
C ALA A 46 7.89 3.76 -0.37
N THR A 47 7.27 3.65 0.80
CA THR A 47 7.99 3.21 1.98
C THR A 47 8.45 1.76 1.84
N SER A 48 7.64 0.95 1.19
CA SER A 48 8.01 -0.44 0.96
C SER A 48 9.23 -0.52 0.04
N THR A 49 9.25 0.31 -1.00
CA THR A 49 10.37 0.33 -1.92
C THR A 49 11.64 0.82 -1.26
N ILE A 50 11.52 1.88 -0.47
CA ILE A 50 12.67 2.44 0.23
C ILE A 50 13.23 1.42 1.22
N ALA A 51 12.35 0.74 1.93
CA ALA A 51 12.78 -0.28 2.88
C ALA A 51 13.49 -1.43 2.15
N PHE A 52 13.06 -1.71 0.93
CA PHE A 52 13.65 -2.78 0.16
C PHE A 52 15.03 -2.38 -0.35
N CYS A 53 15.21 -1.12 -0.65
CA CYS A 53 16.49 -0.61 -1.15
C CYS A 53 17.22 0.10 -0.03
N PRO A 54 17.95 -0.60 0.78
CA PRO A 54 18.65 0.00 1.93
C PRO A 54 19.83 0.88 1.53
#